data_d02bbf6c3dca72aa8d13f6edb9bebd7f
#
_entry.id   d02bbf6c3dca72aa8d13f6edb9bebd7f
#
_cell.length_a   1.000
_cell.length_b   1.000
_cell.length_c   1.000
_cell.angle_alpha   90.00
_cell.angle_beta   90.00
_cell.angle_gamma   90.00
#
_symmetry.space_group_name_H-M   'P 1'
#
loop_
_entity.id
_entity.type
_entity.pdbx_description
1 polymer ?
#
loop_
_entity_poly.entity_id
_entity_poly.type
_entity_poly.pdbx_seq_one_letter_code
_entity_poly.pdbx_strand_id
1 'polypeptide(L)'
;LLHLYSWPITSGGALKRNLVLALLTLLLLLPFCKKKEPEEPTQEVFFEVKAGESTSRIALRLDSLDIISHHRLFVISAKLKGLDRSLQQGVYRLHTNMSEDSVLLMLSRGAIATVAVTIPEGLRLRDIASRLTKAGVVNQDTFLALCRDKKLLLEFNIPFGSFEGLLFPDTYSFPLGILPEDVLRVMVRRFFEVAEPMLREVSLDTLLILASIVEREAYLEEERSVIASVFLNRLREGLPLESCATIEYALPRHKERLTYADLRIPSPYNTYINTGLPPGPICSPGKASLEAVANPKKTKYLYFVSKGDGSHYFSQTAAEHEQMKRKLNKERSRNGA
;
A
#
# COMPACT_ATOMS: atom_id res chain seq x y z
N LEU A 1 101.33 34.84 -6.69
CA LEU A 1 101.58 34.01 -5.57
C LEU A 1 100.30 33.33 -5.16
N LEU A 2 100.37 32.01 -5.26
CA LEU A 2 99.31 30.98 -4.97
C LEU A 2 98.88 30.95 -3.51
N HIS A 3 97.66 30.65 -3.21
CA HIS A 3 97.27 29.77 -2.15
C HIS A 3 95.96 29.12 -2.50
N LEU A 4 96.03 27.79 -2.62
CA LEU A 4 94.94 26.80 -2.71
C LEU A 4 94.30 26.65 -1.32
N TYR A 5 92.98 26.71 -1.23
CA TYR A 5 92.22 26.23 -0.08
C TYR A 5 91.33 25.07 -0.52
N SER A 6 91.67 23.88 -0.08
CA SER A 6 90.92 22.67 -0.17
C SER A 6 89.86 22.61 0.97
N TRP A 7 88.60 22.41 0.65
CA TRP A 7 87.54 22.13 1.63
C TRP A 7 87.36 20.63 1.74
N PRO A 8 87.16 20.11 2.97
CA PRO A 8 86.92 18.68 3.18
C PRO A 8 85.45 18.37 2.80
N ILE A 9 85.27 17.32 2.01
CA ILE A 9 83.96 16.73 1.66
C ILE A 9 83.47 15.99 2.91
N THR A 10 82.45 16.58 3.58
CA THR A 10 81.76 15.93 4.70
C THR A 10 80.90 14.81 4.21
N SER A 11 81.11 13.61 4.75
CA SER A 11 80.48 12.33 4.45
C SER A 11 79.00 12.19 4.93
N GLY A 12 78.23 13.28 4.91
CA GLY A 12 76.80 13.29 5.36
C GLY A 12 75.77 12.90 4.30
N GLY A 13 76.18 12.82 3.01
CA GLY A 13 75.22 12.56 1.93
C GLY A 13 74.80 11.10 1.74
N ALA A 14 75.66 10.17 2.08
CA ALA A 14 75.38 8.73 1.91
C ALA A 14 74.32 8.20 2.88
N LEU A 15 74.36 8.67 4.13
CA LEU A 15 73.43 8.22 5.17
C LEU A 15 71.99 8.68 4.89
N LYS A 16 71.80 9.94 4.42
CA LYS A 16 70.47 10.46 4.05
C LYS A 16 69.92 9.76 2.81
N ARG A 17 70.78 9.46 1.81
CA ARG A 17 70.38 8.78 0.56
C ARG A 17 69.94 7.32 0.85
N ASN A 18 70.63 6.61 1.75
CA ASN A 18 70.29 5.25 2.14
C ASN A 18 69.01 5.22 3.01
N LEU A 19 68.76 6.24 3.82
CA LEU A 19 67.54 6.35 4.63
C LEU A 19 66.32 6.63 3.74
N VAL A 20 66.45 7.46 2.73
CA VAL A 20 65.37 7.74 1.73
C VAL A 20 65.10 6.52 0.85
N LEU A 21 66.14 5.77 0.42
CA LEU A 21 65.94 4.51 -0.29
C LEU A 21 65.30 3.44 0.59
N ALA A 22 65.64 3.33 1.88
CA ALA A 22 65.03 2.40 2.82
C ALA A 22 63.55 2.77 3.10
N LEU A 23 63.23 4.06 3.18
CA LEU A 23 61.83 4.52 3.30
C LEU A 23 61.01 4.28 2.02
N LEU A 24 61.62 4.47 0.84
CA LEU A 24 60.95 4.18 -0.47
C LEU A 24 60.75 2.67 -0.67
N THR A 25 61.72 1.81 -0.24
CA THR A 25 61.54 0.34 -0.29
C THR A 25 60.54 -0.17 0.75
N LEU A 26 60.42 0.46 1.92
CA LEU A 26 59.41 0.16 2.92
C LEU A 26 57.99 0.57 2.43
N LEU A 27 57.88 1.68 1.67
CA LEU A 27 56.63 2.12 1.05
C LEU A 27 56.18 1.19 -0.11
N LEU A 28 57.12 0.52 -0.80
CA LEU A 28 56.87 -0.46 -1.84
C LEU A 28 56.53 -1.86 -1.29
N LEU A 29 56.83 -2.11 -0.02
CA LEU A 29 56.49 -3.36 0.69
C LEU A 29 55.20 -3.28 1.48
N LEU A 30 54.55 -2.12 1.52
CA LEU A 30 53.16 -2.06 1.97
C LEU A 30 52.35 -2.89 0.99
N PRO A 31 51.69 -3.98 1.41
CA PRO A 31 50.82 -4.69 0.55
C PRO A 31 49.79 -3.66 0.09
N PHE A 32 49.75 -3.39 -1.22
CA PHE A 32 48.64 -2.72 -1.84
C PHE A 32 47.42 -3.51 -1.38
N CYS A 33 46.72 -3.02 -0.37
CA CYS A 33 45.37 -3.53 -0.04
C CYS A 33 44.58 -3.35 -1.32
N LYS A 34 44.60 -4.35 -2.21
CA LYS A 34 43.58 -4.50 -3.21
C LYS A 34 42.29 -4.42 -2.42
N LYS A 35 41.56 -3.33 -2.58
CA LYS A 35 40.15 -3.28 -2.20
C LYS A 35 39.56 -4.53 -2.84
N LYS A 36 39.29 -5.58 -2.00
CA LYS A 36 38.56 -6.76 -2.47
C LYS A 36 37.28 -6.16 -3.03
N GLU A 37 37.08 -6.25 -4.34
CA GLU A 37 35.77 -5.94 -4.91
C GLU A 37 34.80 -6.75 -4.10
N PRO A 38 33.68 -6.18 -3.65
CA PRO A 38 32.69 -6.93 -2.90
C PRO A 38 32.32 -8.14 -3.78
N GLU A 39 32.63 -9.34 -3.30
CA GLU A 39 32.16 -10.58 -3.92
C GLU A 39 30.65 -10.40 -4.10
N GLU A 40 30.14 -10.64 -5.32
CA GLU A 40 28.71 -10.54 -5.57
C GLU A 40 27.95 -11.40 -4.56
N PRO A 41 26.86 -10.91 -3.96
CA PRO A 41 26.11 -11.65 -2.95
C PRO A 41 25.64 -12.97 -3.55
N THR A 42 26.11 -14.06 -2.95
CA THR A 42 25.90 -15.41 -3.51
C THR A 42 24.56 -16.02 -3.10
N GLN A 43 24.00 -15.60 -1.98
CA GLN A 43 22.70 -16.10 -1.47
C GLN A 43 21.94 -15.03 -0.74
N GLU A 44 20.65 -14.90 -1.04
CA GLU A 44 19.71 -14.03 -0.33
C GLU A 44 19.27 -14.69 0.99
N VAL A 45 19.28 -13.93 2.09
CA VAL A 45 18.91 -14.39 3.43
C VAL A 45 17.94 -13.38 4.05
N PHE A 46 16.79 -13.85 4.55
CA PHE A 46 15.90 -13.03 5.37
C PHE A 46 16.32 -13.14 6.84
N PHE A 47 16.75 -12.01 7.39
CA PHE A 47 17.26 -11.91 8.77
C PHE A 47 16.32 -11.07 9.63
N GLU A 48 15.79 -11.66 10.70
CA GLU A 48 14.91 -10.96 11.64
C GLU A 48 15.73 -10.39 12.80
N VAL A 49 15.60 -9.09 13.06
CA VAL A 49 16.04 -8.44 14.31
C VAL A 49 14.82 -8.35 15.23
N LYS A 50 14.93 -8.98 16.41
CA LYS A 50 13.85 -9.02 17.40
C LYS A 50 13.83 -7.77 18.28
N ALA A 51 12.66 -7.45 18.83
CA ALA A 51 12.53 -6.36 19.78
C ALA A 51 13.45 -6.56 20.99
N GLY A 52 14.26 -5.54 21.35
CA GLY A 52 15.17 -5.57 22.49
C GLY A 52 16.38 -6.51 22.32
N GLU A 53 16.64 -7.03 21.12
CA GLU A 53 17.81 -7.87 20.88
C GLU A 53 19.10 -7.04 20.93
N SER A 54 20.10 -7.52 21.67
CA SER A 54 21.37 -6.80 21.81
C SER A 54 22.20 -6.89 20.53
N THR A 55 22.96 -5.83 20.22
CA THR A 55 23.88 -5.78 19.08
C THR A 55 24.85 -6.95 19.02
N SER A 56 25.33 -7.43 20.18
CA SER A 56 26.21 -8.61 20.25
C SER A 56 25.52 -9.90 19.82
N ARG A 57 24.23 -10.08 20.18
CA ARG A 57 23.43 -11.26 19.76
C ARG A 57 23.11 -11.19 18.27
N ILE A 58 22.74 -10.01 17.78
CA ILE A 58 22.52 -9.77 16.34
C ILE A 58 23.78 -10.13 15.55
N ALA A 59 24.96 -9.63 15.98
CA ALA A 59 26.23 -9.89 15.32
C ALA A 59 26.58 -11.39 15.26
N LEU A 60 26.38 -12.13 16.34
CA LEU A 60 26.63 -13.58 16.39
C LEU A 60 25.70 -14.34 15.42
N ARG A 61 24.45 -13.93 15.32
CA ARG A 61 23.50 -14.56 14.38
C ARG A 61 23.83 -14.23 12.92
N LEU A 62 24.25 -13.00 12.63
CA LEU A 62 24.69 -12.59 11.30
C LEU A 62 25.93 -13.40 10.85
N ASP A 63 26.88 -13.61 11.75
CA ASP A 63 28.10 -14.42 11.53
C ASP A 63 27.75 -15.90 11.30
N SER A 64 26.84 -16.47 12.13
CA SER A 64 26.41 -17.87 12.00
C SER A 64 25.61 -18.17 10.70
N LEU A 65 25.13 -17.15 10.00
CA LEU A 65 24.44 -17.24 8.73
C LEU A 65 25.32 -16.82 7.55
N ASP A 66 26.63 -16.67 7.76
CA ASP A 66 27.61 -16.22 6.76
C ASP A 66 27.26 -14.88 6.11
N ILE A 67 26.41 -14.06 6.75
CA ILE A 67 26.06 -12.73 6.26
C ILE A 67 27.22 -11.77 6.43
N ILE A 68 27.90 -11.83 7.57
CA ILE A 68 29.14 -11.09 7.86
C ILE A 68 30.25 -12.06 8.23
N SER A 69 31.52 -11.64 8.08
CA SER A 69 32.66 -12.51 8.35
C SER A 69 33.17 -12.41 9.80
N HIS A 70 32.89 -11.30 10.52
CA HIS A 70 33.48 -11.03 11.81
C HIS A 70 32.52 -10.33 12.78
N HIS A 71 31.79 -11.08 13.60
CA HIS A 71 30.83 -10.52 14.57
C HIS A 71 31.47 -9.51 15.54
N ARG A 72 32.75 -9.71 15.94
CA ARG A 72 33.45 -8.77 16.86
C ARG A 72 33.69 -7.42 16.19
N LEU A 73 34.08 -7.40 14.91
CA LEU A 73 34.27 -6.17 14.14
C LEU A 73 32.97 -5.42 13.96
N PHE A 74 31.85 -6.13 13.70
CA PHE A 74 30.53 -5.54 13.62
C PHE A 74 30.15 -4.80 14.92
N VAL A 75 30.36 -5.44 16.10
CA VAL A 75 30.08 -4.82 17.41
C VAL A 75 30.94 -3.60 17.67
N ILE A 76 32.26 -3.69 17.36
CA ILE A 76 33.18 -2.57 17.51
C ILE A 76 32.80 -1.41 16.61
N SER A 77 32.51 -1.67 15.31
CA SER A 77 32.05 -0.66 14.36
C SER A 77 30.76 0.01 14.81
N ALA A 78 29.78 -0.77 15.29
CA ALA A 78 28.53 -0.26 15.82
C ALA A 78 28.77 0.72 16.99
N LYS A 79 29.63 0.38 17.94
CA LYS A 79 29.98 1.24 19.09
C LYS A 79 30.70 2.51 18.65
N LEU A 80 31.73 2.37 17.80
CA LEU A 80 32.54 3.51 17.32
C LEU A 80 31.67 4.53 16.55
N LYS A 81 30.67 4.05 15.82
CA LYS A 81 29.72 4.90 15.07
C LYS A 81 28.53 5.36 15.89
N GLY A 82 28.39 4.96 17.15
CA GLY A 82 27.26 5.29 18.03
C GLY A 82 25.93 4.65 17.58
N LEU A 83 25.99 3.54 16.82
CA LEU A 83 24.83 2.86 16.23
C LEU A 83 24.41 1.61 17.01
N ASP A 84 25.10 1.28 18.11
CA ASP A 84 24.86 0.07 18.90
C ASP A 84 23.47 0.00 19.57
N ARG A 85 22.77 1.14 19.70
CA ARG A 85 21.41 1.25 20.26
C ARG A 85 20.34 1.66 19.24
N SER A 86 20.73 1.83 17.97
CA SER A 86 19.84 2.32 16.91
C SER A 86 19.46 1.25 15.89
N LEU A 87 19.84 -0.01 16.13
CA LEU A 87 19.45 -1.12 15.26
C LEU A 87 17.95 -1.36 15.38
N GLN A 88 17.24 -1.23 14.26
CA GLN A 88 15.78 -1.31 14.23
C GLN A 88 15.32 -2.76 14.14
N GLN A 89 14.23 -3.08 14.84
CA GLN A 89 13.57 -4.38 14.74
C GLN A 89 12.91 -4.55 13.36
N GLY A 90 12.83 -5.80 12.88
CA GLY A 90 12.16 -6.12 11.62
C GLY A 90 12.88 -7.22 10.84
N VAL A 91 12.33 -7.58 9.70
CA VAL A 91 12.92 -8.56 8.77
C VAL A 91 13.67 -7.83 7.67
N TYR A 92 14.94 -8.15 7.51
CA TYR A 92 15.85 -7.55 6.53
C TYR A 92 16.16 -8.55 5.42
N ARG A 93 16.23 -8.06 4.20
CA ARG A 93 16.77 -8.82 3.07
C ARG A 93 18.25 -8.53 2.98
N LEU A 94 19.05 -9.50 3.36
CA LEU A 94 20.52 -9.44 3.37
C LEU A 94 21.06 -10.49 2.39
N HIS A 95 22.38 -10.48 2.21
CA HIS A 95 23.07 -11.46 1.39
C HIS A 95 24.26 -12.01 2.16
N THR A 96 24.69 -13.22 1.81
CA THR A 96 25.94 -13.77 2.35
C THR A 96 27.13 -12.90 1.90
N ASN A 97 28.19 -12.89 2.71
CA ASN A 97 29.44 -12.16 2.46
C ASN A 97 29.29 -10.63 2.34
N MET A 98 28.27 -10.03 2.99
CA MET A 98 28.15 -8.58 3.10
C MET A 98 29.21 -8.00 4.03
N SER A 99 29.66 -6.76 3.74
CA SER A 99 30.52 -6.06 4.69
C SER A 99 29.76 -5.69 5.97
N GLU A 100 30.43 -5.78 7.13
CA GLU A 100 29.87 -5.42 8.45
C GLU A 100 29.29 -4.01 8.46
N ASP A 101 29.94 -3.06 7.78
CA ASP A 101 29.48 -1.67 7.67
C ASP A 101 28.21 -1.51 6.86
N SER A 102 28.07 -2.26 5.76
CA SER A 102 26.84 -2.25 4.95
C SER A 102 25.66 -2.79 5.73
N VAL A 103 25.83 -3.92 6.40
CA VAL A 103 24.78 -4.52 7.25
C VAL A 103 24.42 -3.60 8.40
N LEU A 104 25.43 -3.04 9.10
CA LEU A 104 25.21 -2.10 10.19
C LEU A 104 24.36 -0.89 9.75
N LEU A 105 24.68 -0.34 8.57
CA LEU A 105 23.97 0.80 8.01
C LEU A 105 22.52 0.45 7.63
N MET A 106 22.30 -0.73 7.06
CA MET A 106 20.94 -1.22 6.73
C MET A 106 20.08 -1.41 7.99
N LEU A 107 20.64 -2.06 9.02
CA LEU A 107 19.92 -2.29 10.28
C LEU A 107 19.65 -0.99 11.03
N SER A 108 20.58 -0.03 11.03
CA SER A 108 20.40 1.26 11.72
C SER A 108 19.42 2.20 11.00
N ARG A 109 19.34 2.13 9.67
CA ARG A 109 18.39 2.91 8.87
C ARG A 109 17.01 2.28 8.80
N GLY A 110 16.83 1.04 9.26
CA GLY A 110 15.56 0.34 9.17
C GLY A 110 15.19 -0.03 7.74
N ALA A 111 16.16 -0.40 6.89
CA ALA A 111 15.92 -0.88 5.52
C ALA A 111 15.27 -2.27 5.53
N ILE A 112 14.09 -2.34 6.15
CA ILE A 112 13.31 -3.57 6.35
C ILE A 112 12.82 -4.09 5.00
N ALA A 113 12.87 -5.39 4.81
CA ALA A 113 12.28 -6.02 3.63
C ALA A 113 10.77 -5.81 3.60
N THR A 114 10.25 -5.32 2.50
CA THR A 114 8.83 -5.04 2.32
C THR A 114 8.26 -5.80 1.13
N VAL A 115 6.96 -6.06 1.21
CA VAL A 115 6.16 -6.57 0.09
C VAL A 115 5.25 -5.46 -0.40
N ALA A 116 5.36 -5.11 -1.67
CA ALA A 116 4.47 -4.13 -2.29
C ALA A 116 3.17 -4.82 -2.73
N VAL A 117 2.01 -4.26 -2.31
CA VAL A 117 0.69 -4.77 -2.67
C VAL A 117 -0.17 -3.61 -3.15
N THR A 118 -0.62 -3.66 -4.40
CA THR A 118 -1.58 -2.69 -4.95
C THR A 118 -3.00 -3.19 -4.75
N ILE A 119 -3.82 -2.38 -4.12
CA ILE A 119 -5.25 -2.61 -3.90
C ILE A 119 -6.01 -1.65 -4.82
N PRO A 120 -6.59 -2.12 -5.94
CA PRO A 120 -7.41 -1.30 -6.82
C PRO A 120 -8.74 -0.91 -6.19
N GLU A 121 -9.34 0.14 -6.74
CA GLU A 121 -10.68 0.61 -6.39
C GLU A 121 -11.75 -0.44 -6.70
N GLY A 122 -12.88 -0.38 -6.01
CA GLY A 122 -14.04 -1.24 -6.24
C GLY A 122 -13.93 -2.68 -5.71
N LEU A 123 -12.82 -3.06 -5.05
CA LEU A 123 -12.68 -4.38 -4.43
C LEU A 123 -13.51 -4.51 -3.17
N ARG A 124 -14.07 -5.69 -2.96
CA ARG A 124 -14.72 -6.09 -1.70
C ARG A 124 -13.68 -6.52 -0.67
N LEU A 125 -14.01 -6.43 0.59
CA LEU A 125 -13.16 -6.84 1.70
C LEU A 125 -12.54 -8.24 1.51
N ARG A 126 -13.34 -9.21 1.06
CA ARG A 126 -12.86 -10.58 0.80
C ARG A 126 -11.80 -10.65 -0.32
N ASP A 127 -11.94 -9.81 -1.34
CA ASP A 127 -11.04 -9.78 -2.49
C ASP A 127 -9.72 -9.09 -2.11
N ILE A 128 -9.79 -8.06 -1.27
CA ILE A 128 -8.63 -7.42 -0.64
C ILE A 128 -7.88 -8.42 0.24
N ALA A 129 -8.57 -9.13 1.13
CA ALA A 129 -7.98 -10.16 1.98
C ALA A 129 -7.29 -11.26 1.16
N SER A 130 -7.93 -11.74 0.09
CA SER A 130 -7.33 -12.71 -0.84
C SER A 130 -6.06 -12.18 -1.50
N ARG A 131 -6.06 -10.89 -1.91
CA ARG A 131 -4.89 -10.25 -2.54
C ARG A 131 -3.73 -10.10 -1.57
N LEU A 132 -3.98 -9.65 -0.35
CA LEU A 132 -2.98 -9.59 0.73
C LEU A 132 -2.41 -10.98 1.06
N THR A 133 -3.25 -12.01 1.06
CA THR A 133 -2.83 -13.40 1.29
C THR A 133 -1.95 -13.93 0.17
N LYS A 134 -2.32 -13.68 -1.09
CA LYS A 134 -1.49 -14.06 -2.26
C LYS A 134 -0.12 -13.39 -2.25
N ALA A 135 -0.04 -12.19 -1.69
CA ALA A 135 1.22 -11.47 -1.50
C ALA A 135 2.01 -11.93 -0.25
N GLY A 136 1.50 -12.87 0.54
CA GLY A 136 2.14 -13.37 1.75
C GLY A 136 2.12 -12.41 2.94
N VAL A 137 1.23 -11.40 2.92
CA VAL A 137 1.15 -10.37 3.99
C VAL A 137 0.29 -10.84 5.16
N VAL A 138 -0.84 -11.49 4.90
CA VAL A 138 -1.76 -11.97 5.94
C VAL A 138 -2.29 -13.37 5.62
N ASN A 139 -2.84 -14.06 6.65
CA ASN A 139 -3.73 -15.18 6.44
C ASN A 139 -5.15 -14.65 6.20
N GLN A 140 -5.85 -15.14 5.17
CA GLN A 140 -7.15 -14.62 4.74
C GLN A 140 -8.22 -14.71 5.82
N ASP A 141 -8.37 -15.89 6.44
CA ASP A 141 -9.45 -16.14 7.41
C ASP A 141 -9.23 -15.32 8.68
N THR A 142 -8.00 -15.28 9.18
CA THR A 142 -7.62 -14.47 10.34
C THR A 142 -7.87 -12.97 10.07
N PHE A 143 -7.50 -12.48 8.89
CA PHE A 143 -7.71 -11.08 8.52
C PHE A 143 -9.19 -10.74 8.38
N LEU A 144 -9.99 -11.61 7.74
CA LEU A 144 -11.43 -11.41 7.62
C LEU A 144 -12.15 -11.46 8.97
N ALA A 145 -11.69 -12.29 9.91
CA ALA A 145 -12.20 -12.31 11.28
C ALA A 145 -11.87 -10.98 11.99
N LEU A 146 -10.64 -10.51 11.87
CA LEU A 146 -10.18 -9.24 12.43
C LEU A 146 -10.99 -8.06 11.88
N CYS A 147 -11.31 -8.06 10.58
CA CYS A 147 -12.15 -7.03 9.96
C CYS A 147 -13.60 -7.00 10.46
N ARG A 148 -14.01 -7.91 11.32
CA ARG A 148 -15.31 -7.92 12.00
C ARG A 148 -15.19 -7.83 13.52
N ASP A 149 -13.97 -7.59 14.03
CA ASP A 149 -13.73 -7.47 15.46
C ASP A 149 -14.42 -6.22 16.02
N LYS A 150 -15.32 -6.42 16.98
CA LYS A 150 -16.12 -5.35 17.59
C LYS A 150 -15.28 -4.32 18.33
N LYS A 151 -14.14 -4.71 18.92
CA LYS A 151 -13.27 -3.77 19.64
C LYS A 151 -12.61 -2.82 18.67
N LEU A 152 -12.12 -3.34 17.54
CA LEU A 152 -11.51 -2.50 16.49
C LEU A 152 -12.56 -1.61 15.82
N LEU A 153 -13.75 -2.11 15.54
CA LEU A 153 -14.84 -1.28 15.00
C LEU A 153 -15.19 -0.13 15.95
N LEU A 154 -15.26 -0.39 17.26
CA LEU A 154 -15.50 0.65 18.26
C LEU A 154 -14.32 1.64 18.37
N GLU A 155 -13.09 1.15 18.34
CA GLU A 155 -11.88 2.00 18.38
C GLU A 155 -11.85 3.03 17.25
N PHE A 156 -12.23 2.63 16.05
CA PHE A 156 -12.31 3.51 14.88
C PHE A 156 -13.67 4.22 14.72
N ASN A 157 -14.60 4.06 15.67
CA ASN A 157 -15.96 4.58 15.61
C ASN A 157 -16.69 4.20 14.31
N ILE A 158 -16.53 2.94 13.87
CA ILE A 158 -17.16 2.44 12.65
C ILE A 158 -18.62 2.02 12.95
N PRO A 159 -19.62 2.61 12.28
CA PRO A 159 -21.03 2.31 12.52
C PRO A 159 -21.51 1.01 11.83
N PHE A 160 -20.63 0.32 11.12
CA PHE A 160 -20.93 -0.87 10.34
C PHE A 160 -20.53 -2.15 11.08
N GLY A 161 -21.02 -3.32 10.58
CA GLY A 161 -20.66 -4.62 11.13
C GLY A 161 -19.29 -5.17 10.68
N SER A 162 -18.57 -4.42 9.85
CA SER A 162 -17.23 -4.77 9.37
C SER A 162 -16.50 -3.56 8.79
N PHE A 163 -15.19 -3.73 8.48
CA PHE A 163 -14.38 -2.75 7.76
C PHE A 163 -14.59 -2.81 6.23
N GLU A 164 -15.70 -3.36 5.70
CA GLU A 164 -16.03 -3.26 4.29
C GLU A 164 -16.03 -1.80 3.85
N GLY A 165 -15.41 -1.51 2.70
CA GLY A 165 -15.30 -0.16 2.15
C GLY A 165 -14.22 0.74 2.77
N LEU A 166 -13.69 0.38 3.95
CA LEU A 166 -12.74 1.21 4.72
C LEU A 166 -11.27 0.87 4.45
N LEU A 167 -10.98 -0.20 3.73
CA LEU A 167 -9.62 -0.53 3.32
C LEU A 167 -9.30 0.24 2.04
N PHE A 168 -8.67 1.43 2.19
CA PHE A 168 -8.52 2.37 1.08
C PHE A 168 -7.69 1.79 -0.08
N PRO A 169 -8.12 1.99 -1.34
CA PRO A 169 -7.36 1.60 -2.53
C PRO A 169 -6.07 2.41 -2.65
N ASP A 170 -4.93 1.74 -2.61
CA ASP A 170 -3.60 2.35 -2.76
C ASP A 170 -2.55 1.26 -3.02
N THR A 171 -1.30 1.65 -3.24
CA THR A 171 -0.15 0.74 -3.24
C THR A 171 0.57 0.82 -1.90
N TYR A 172 0.51 -0.25 -1.15
CA TYR A 172 1.11 -0.38 0.17
C TYR A 172 2.42 -1.13 0.12
N SER A 173 3.39 -0.72 0.94
CA SER A 173 4.64 -1.45 1.19
C SER A 173 4.63 -1.97 2.62
N PHE A 174 4.27 -3.23 2.80
CA PHE A 174 4.19 -3.85 4.12
C PHE A 174 5.51 -4.53 4.50
N PRO A 175 6.04 -4.28 5.72
CA PRO A 175 7.15 -5.06 6.26
C PRO A 175 6.85 -6.55 6.28
N LEU A 176 7.86 -7.39 5.98
CA LEU A 176 7.73 -8.83 6.17
C LEU A 176 7.47 -9.14 7.65
N GLY A 177 6.50 -10.02 7.91
CA GLY A 177 6.13 -10.37 9.28
C GLY A 177 5.26 -9.33 10.02
N ILE A 178 4.73 -8.33 9.30
CA ILE A 178 3.77 -7.36 9.86
C ILE A 178 2.55 -8.10 10.44
N LEU A 179 2.05 -7.62 11.56
CA LEU A 179 0.84 -8.20 12.16
C LEU A 179 -0.41 -7.84 11.33
N PRO A 180 -1.36 -8.77 11.16
CA PRO A 180 -2.61 -8.51 10.41
C PRO A 180 -3.38 -7.29 10.92
N GLU A 181 -3.33 -7.02 12.22
CA GLU A 181 -3.96 -5.85 12.83
C GLU A 181 -3.30 -4.54 12.37
N ASP A 182 -1.98 -4.52 12.24
CA ASP A 182 -1.25 -3.32 11.76
C ASP A 182 -1.53 -3.07 10.28
N VAL A 183 -1.69 -4.12 9.47
CA VAL A 183 -2.14 -4.01 8.07
C VAL A 183 -3.50 -3.34 8.01
N LEU A 184 -4.47 -3.81 8.81
CA LEU A 184 -5.80 -3.22 8.90
C LEU A 184 -5.72 -1.74 9.29
N ARG A 185 -4.97 -1.42 10.36
CA ARG A 185 -4.79 -0.05 10.87
C ARG A 185 -4.20 0.89 9.83
N VAL A 186 -3.18 0.45 9.08
CA VAL A 186 -2.57 1.25 8.00
C VAL A 186 -3.58 1.58 6.92
N MET A 187 -4.35 0.57 6.45
CA MET A 187 -5.30 0.76 5.36
C MET A 187 -6.51 1.63 5.77
N VAL A 188 -7.00 1.46 7.01
CA VAL A 188 -8.11 2.25 7.56
C VAL A 188 -7.68 3.69 7.83
N ARG A 189 -6.49 3.93 8.39
CA ARG A 189 -5.95 5.28 8.55
C ARG A 189 -5.83 5.99 7.22
N ARG A 190 -5.36 5.29 6.20
CA ARG A 190 -5.27 5.86 4.84
C ARG A 190 -6.63 6.30 4.30
N PHE A 191 -7.70 5.53 4.58
CA PHE A 191 -9.06 5.95 4.25
C PHE A 191 -9.42 7.28 4.94
N PHE A 192 -9.20 7.39 6.26
CA PHE A 192 -9.54 8.60 7.00
C PHE A 192 -8.68 9.80 6.58
N GLU A 193 -7.40 9.62 6.27
CA GLU A 193 -6.55 10.68 5.71
C GLU A 193 -7.12 11.28 4.43
N VAL A 194 -7.63 10.43 3.54
CA VAL A 194 -8.24 10.88 2.27
C VAL A 194 -9.64 11.44 2.48
N ALA A 195 -10.44 10.82 3.34
CA ALA A 195 -11.84 11.18 3.55
C ALA A 195 -12.04 12.39 4.49
N GLU A 196 -11.05 12.75 5.33
CA GLU A 196 -11.18 13.81 6.35
C GLU A 196 -11.79 15.12 5.82
N PRO A 197 -11.38 15.68 4.69
CA PRO A 197 -11.98 16.91 4.18
C PRO A 197 -13.47 16.76 3.85
N MET A 198 -13.89 15.58 3.40
CA MET A 198 -15.25 15.28 2.98
C MET A 198 -16.17 15.00 4.18
N LEU A 199 -15.61 14.37 5.23
CA LEU A 199 -16.33 14.07 6.47
C LEU A 199 -16.73 15.30 7.29
N ARG A 200 -16.26 16.48 6.91
CA ARG A 200 -16.73 17.76 7.47
C ARG A 200 -18.09 18.17 6.94
N GLU A 201 -18.45 17.70 5.74
CA GLU A 201 -19.69 18.08 5.03
C GLU A 201 -20.71 16.94 5.00
N VAL A 202 -20.26 15.70 5.05
CA VAL A 202 -21.10 14.50 4.89
C VAL A 202 -20.76 13.47 5.98
N SER A 203 -21.77 12.84 6.56
CA SER A 203 -21.56 11.75 7.54
C SER A 203 -20.86 10.54 6.92
N LEU A 204 -20.09 9.79 7.73
CA LEU A 204 -19.32 8.64 7.26
C LEU A 204 -20.17 7.58 6.56
N ASP A 205 -21.35 7.28 7.09
CA ASP A 205 -22.29 6.31 6.52
C ASP A 205 -22.78 6.75 5.13
N THR A 206 -23.27 7.98 5.01
CA THR A 206 -23.72 8.53 3.73
C THR A 206 -22.58 8.58 2.72
N LEU A 207 -21.42 9.11 3.11
CA LEU A 207 -20.26 9.24 2.24
C LEU A 207 -19.80 7.88 1.71
N LEU A 208 -19.52 6.94 2.60
CA LEU A 208 -18.90 5.67 2.23
C LEU A 208 -19.86 4.73 1.50
N ILE A 209 -21.12 4.64 1.98
CA ILE A 209 -22.12 3.78 1.33
C ILE A 209 -22.38 4.26 -0.10
N LEU A 210 -22.70 5.55 -0.28
CA LEU A 210 -22.98 6.08 -1.61
C LEU A 210 -21.74 6.04 -2.51
N ALA A 211 -20.56 6.38 -2.01
CA ALA A 211 -19.33 6.30 -2.79
C ALA A 211 -19.06 4.87 -3.28
N SER A 212 -19.31 3.85 -2.44
CA SER A 212 -19.15 2.45 -2.85
C SER A 212 -20.15 2.03 -3.94
N ILE A 213 -21.35 2.62 -3.96
CA ILE A 213 -22.33 2.38 -5.03
C ILE A 213 -21.89 3.12 -6.29
N VAL A 214 -21.55 4.42 -6.19
CA VAL A 214 -21.05 5.23 -7.32
C VAL A 214 -19.83 4.57 -7.98
N GLU A 215 -18.91 4.02 -7.18
CA GLU A 215 -17.73 3.30 -7.67
C GLU A 215 -18.08 2.13 -8.57
N ARG A 216 -19.19 1.45 -8.29
CA ARG A 216 -19.62 0.28 -9.03
C ARG A 216 -20.54 0.62 -10.23
N GLU A 217 -21.13 1.81 -10.24
CA GLU A 217 -22.05 2.26 -11.31
C GLU A 217 -21.34 3.14 -12.35
N ALA A 218 -20.41 4.00 -11.91
CA ALA A 218 -19.76 4.97 -12.80
C ALA A 218 -18.57 4.35 -13.52
N TYR A 219 -18.61 4.33 -14.84
CA TYR A 219 -17.46 3.97 -15.67
C TYR A 219 -16.61 5.19 -16.02
N LEU A 220 -17.27 6.31 -16.38
CA LEU A 220 -16.62 7.58 -16.73
C LEU A 220 -16.48 8.45 -15.48
N GLU A 221 -15.28 9.03 -15.29
CA GLU A 221 -14.98 9.87 -14.14
C GLU A 221 -15.87 11.11 -14.07
N GLU A 222 -16.13 11.75 -15.20
CA GLU A 222 -16.98 12.95 -15.32
C GLU A 222 -18.44 12.72 -14.96
N GLU A 223 -18.93 11.48 -15.00
CA GLU A 223 -20.30 11.13 -14.63
C GLU A 223 -20.48 10.81 -13.14
N ARG A 224 -19.41 10.54 -12.38
CA ARG A 224 -19.48 10.18 -10.95
C ARG A 224 -20.30 11.18 -10.13
N SER A 225 -20.04 12.47 -10.30
CA SER A 225 -20.75 13.53 -9.55
C SER A 225 -22.23 13.69 -9.95
N VAL A 226 -22.57 13.33 -11.19
CA VAL A 226 -23.98 13.31 -11.66
C VAL A 226 -24.69 12.07 -11.10
N ILE A 227 -24.07 10.89 -11.16
CA ILE A 227 -24.61 9.64 -10.59
C ILE A 227 -24.80 9.80 -9.07
N ALA A 228 -23.83 10.37 -8.37
CA ALA A 228 -23.94 10.69 -6.94
C ALA A 228 -25.17 11.60 -6.68
N SER A 229 -25.39 12.62 -7.54
CA SER A 229 -26.56 13.50 -7.40
C SER A 229 -27.88 12.78 -7.61
N VAL A 230 -27.94 11.78 -8.50
CA VAL A 230 -29.16 10.96 -8.69
C VAL A 230 -29.49 10.19 -7.41
N PHE A 231 -28.52 9.50 -6.82
CA PHE A 231 -28.75 8.76 -5.57
C PHE A 231 -29.15 9.67 -4.41
N LEU A 232 -28.49 10.83 -4.26
CA LEU A 232 -28.86 11.82 -3.24
C LEU A 232 -30.26 12.43 -3.48
N ASN A 233 -30.67 12.65 -4.74
CA ASN A 233 -32.00 13.12 -5.06
C ASN A 233 -33.04 12.05 -4.71
N ARG A 234 -32.79 10.78 -5.06
CA ARG A 234 -33.69 9.65 -4.70
C ARG A 234 -33.85 9.50 -3.19
N LEU A 235 -32.75 9.63 -2.42
CA LEU A 235 -32.83 9.61 -0.94
C LEU A 235 -33.69 10.74 -0.40
N ARG A 236 -33.56 11.98 -0.93
CA ARG A 236 -34.38 13.12 -0.53
C ARG A 236 -35.88 12.94 -0.84
N GLU A 237 -36.20 12.29 -1.95
CA GLU A 237 -37.57 11.99 -2.35
C GLU A 237 -38.12 10.70 -1.68
N GLY A 238 -37.33 10.01 -0.82
CA GLY A 238 -37.73 8.76 -0.19
C GLY A 238 -37.86 7.58 -1.17
N LEU A 239 -37.22 7.69 -2.34
CA LEU A 239 -37.25 6.65 -3.38
C LEU A 239 -36.17 5.58 -3.07
N PRO A 240 -36.42 4.30 -3.42
CA PRO A 240 -35.40 3.26 -3.36
C PRO A 240 -34.24 3.60 -4.32
N LEU A 241 -32.98 3.21 -3.98
CA LEU A 241 -31.82 3.55 -4.82
C LEU A 241 -31.79 2.76 -6.15
N GLU A 242 -32.32 1.54 -6.18
CA GLU A 242 -32.44 0.66 -7.34
C GLU A 242 -31.10 0.40 -8.06
N SER A 243 -30.03 0.23 -7.29
CA SER A 243 -28.70 -0.08 -7.82
C SER A 243 -28.50 -1.58 -8.00
N CYS A 244 -28.14 -1.99 -9.22
CA CYS A 244 -27.77 -3.38 -9.51
C CYS A 244 -26.53 -3.83 -8.74
N ALA A 245 -25.59 -2.93 -8.46
CA ALA A 245 -24.38 -3.24 -7.72
C ALA A 245 -24.66 -3.74 -6.29
N THR A 246 -25.72 -3.25 -5.66
CA THR A 246 -26.14 -3.73 -4.34
C THR A 246 -26.72 -5.15 -4.38
N ILE A 247 -27.37 -5.53 -5.46
CA ILE A 247 -27.83 -6.90 -5.70
C ILE A 247 -26.62 -7.83 -5.91
N GLU A 248 -25.68 -7.43 -6.76
CA GLU A 248 -24.46 -8.21 -7.00
C GLU A 248 -23.68 -8.44 -5.70
N TYR A 249 -23.63 -7.47 -4.80
CA TYR A 249 -23.00 -7.61 -3.49
C TYR A 249 -23.74 -8.62 -2.62
N ALA A 250 -25.07 -8.61 -2.64
CA ALA A 250 -25.92 -9.48 -1.85
C ALA A 250 -25.94 -10.94 -2.34
N LEU A 251 -25.60 -11.17 -3.62
CA LEU A 251 -25.57 -12.51 -4.18
C LEU A 251 -24.35 -13.31 -3.70
N PRO A 252 -24.51 -14.64 -3.45
CA PRO A 252 -23.42 -15.50 -3.02
C PRO A 252 -22.35 -15.72 -4.07
N ARG A 253 -22.69 -15.54 -5.35
CA ARG A 253 -21.79 -15.68 -6.50
C ARG A 253 -22.03 -14.54 -7.50
N HIS A 254 -20.96 -14.10 -8.15
CA HIS A 254 -21.07 -13.14 -9.25
C HIS A 254 -21.92 -13.73 -10.39
N LYS A 255 -22.77 -12.89 -10.99
CA LYS A 255 -23.54 -13.21 -12.19
C LYS A 255 -23.25 -12.16 -13.26
N GLU A 256 -22.96 -12.60 -14.47
CA GLU A 256 -22.78 -11.70 -15.63
C GLU A 256 -24.05 -10.90 -15.94
N ARG A 257 -25.20 -11.48 -15.63
CA ARG A 257 -26.52 -10.87 -15.89
C ARG A 257 -27.48 -11.14 -14.76
N LEU A 258 -28.02 -10.08 -14.18
CA LEU A 258 -29.08 -10.17 -13.18
C LEU A 258 -30.42 -10.50 -13.84
N THR A 259 -31.21 -11.36 -13.20
CA THR A 259 -32.57 -11.71 -13.59
C THR A 259 -33.59 -10.93 -12.75
N TYR A 260 -34.84 -10.86 -13.18
CA TYR A 260 -35.91 -10.29 -12.36
C TYR A 260 -36.12 -10.97 -11.02
N ALA A 261 -35.78 -12.25 -10.90
CA ALA A 261 -35.79 -12.96 -9.62
C ALA A 261 -34.70 -12.45 -8.67
N ASP A 262 -33.51 -12.12 -9.20
CA ASP A 262 -32.41 -11.56 -8.39
C ASP A 262 -32.77 -10.20 -7.80
N LEU A 263 -33.55 -9.37 -8.52
CA LEU A 263 -34.02 -8.07 -8.02
C LEU A 263 -35.02 -8.18 -6.85
N ARG A 264 -35.47 -9.37 -6.52
CA ARG A 264 -36.44 -9.63 -5.46
C ARG A 264 -35.87 -10.43 -4.27
N ILE A 265 -34.54 -10.64 -4.26
CA ILE A 265 -33.92 -11.38 -3.14
C ILE A 265 -34.17 -10.68 -1.81
N PRO A 266 -34.50 -11.42 -0.74
CA PRO A 266 -34.70 -10.86 0.59
C PRO A 266 -33.35 -10.57 1.26
N SER A 267 -32.77 -9.44 0.94
CA SER A 267 -31.50 -8.98 1.53
C SER A 267 -31.64 -7.53 2.01
N PRO A 268 -31.10 -7.16 3.14
CA PRO A 268 -31.07 -5.77 3.59
C PRO A 268 -30.25 -4.85 2.64
N TYR A 269 -29.37 -5.43 1.82
CA TYR A 269 -28.64 -4.70 0.78
C TYR A 269 -29.46 -4.51 -0.52
N ASN A 270 -30.63 -5.14 -0.65
CA ASN A 270 -31.43 -5.01 -1.85
C ASN A 270 -32.13 -3.64 -1.90
N THR A 271 -31.54 -2.71 -2.64
CA THR A 271 -32.05 -1.33 -2.81
C THR A 271 -33.20 -1.21 -3.80
N TYR A 272 -33.73 -2.32 -4.35
CA TYR A 272 -34.98 -2.34 -5.12
C TYR A 272 -36.22 -2.50 -4.23
N ILE A 273 -36.05 -3.14 -3.06
CA ILE A 273 -37.15 -3.42 -2.13
C ILE A 273 -37.04 -2.66 -0.81
N ASN A 274 -35.84 -2.16 -0.47
CA ASN A 274 -35.61 -1.36 0.73
C ASN A 274 -35.30 0.08 0.32
N THR A 275 -35.96 1.04 0.97
CA THR A 275 -35.69 2.47 0.83
C THR A 275 -34.57 2.91 1.75
N GLY A 276 -33.94 4.04 1.43
CA GLY A 276 -32.81 4.56 2.21
C GLY A 276 -31.48 3.92 1.84
N LEU A 277 -30.49 4.12 2.71
CA LEU A 277 -29.15 3.53 2.56
C LEU A 277 -29.16 2.05 2.98
N PRO A 278 -28.41 1.18 2.27
CA PRO A 278 -28.16 -0.17 2.74
C PRO A 278 -27.34 -0.16 4.04
N PRO A 279 -27.24 -1.31 4.77
CA PRO A 279 -26.58 -1.38 6.09
C PRO A 279 -25.09 -1.05 6.11
N GLY A 280 -24.43 -0.96 4.96
CA GLY A 280 -23.02 -0.65 4.84
C GLY A 280 -22.59 -0.55 3.38
N PRO A 281 -21.31 -0.19 3.16
CA PRO A 281 -20.73 -0.11 1.82
C PRO A 281 -20.61 -1.50 1.17
N ILE A 282 -20.47 -1.51 -0.16
CA ILE A 282 -20.42 -2.74 -0.98
C ILE A 282 -19.04 -3.01 -1.59
N CYS A 283 -18.13 -2.07 -1.50
CA CYS A 283 -16.73 -2.18 -1.93
C CYS A 283 -15.91 -1.02 -1.35
N SER A 284 -14.59 -1.06 -1.51
CA SER A 284 -13.69 0.05 -1.20
C SER A 284 -13.67 1.06 -2.35
N PRO A 285 -14.27 2.25 -2.18
CA PRO A 285 -14.30 3.26 -3.24
C PRO A 285 -12.97 3.99 -3.34
N GLY A 286 -12.66 4.48 -4.55
CA GLY A 286 -11.58 5.40 -4.79
C GLY A 286 -11.88 6.83 -4.37
N LYS A 287 -10.85 7.67 -4.36
CA LYS A 287 -10.96 9.08 -3.99
C LYS A 287 -12.00 9.82 -4.85
N ALA A 288 -12.03 9.57 -6.17
CA ALA A 288 -12.95 10.23 -7.08
C ALA A 288 -14.44 9.97 -6.75
N SER A 289 -14.78 8.76 -6.31
CA SER A 289 -16.15 8.43 -5.88
C SER A 289 -16.51 9.06 -4.54
N LEU A 290 -15.57 9.14 -3.61
CA LEU A 290 -15.76 9.87 -2.34
C LEU A 290 -16.00 11.38 -2.60
N GLU A 291 -15.16 12.00 -3.42
CA GLU A 291 -15.30 13.41 -3.81
C GLU A 291 -16.62 13.69 -4.55
N ALA A 292 -17.05 12.77 -5.40
CA ALA A 292 -18.32 12.88 -6.12
C ALA A 292 -19.54 12.90 -5.20
N VAL A 293 -19.50 12.16 -4.09
CA VAL A 293 -20.58 12.15 -3.08
C VAL A 293 -20.51 13.38 -2.19
N ALA A 294 -19.31 13.82 -1.81
CA ALA A 294 -19.13 15.04 -0.99
C ALA A 294 -19.49 16.31 -1.77
N ASN A 295 -19.19 16.33 -3.08
CA ASN A 295 -19.43 17.49 -3.96
C ASN A 295 -20.24 17.09 -5.19
N PRO A 296 -21.52 16.69 -5.01
CA PRO A 296 -22.36 16.20 -6.11
C PRO A 296 -22.71 17.34 -7.05
N LYS A 297 -22.83 17.06 -8.34
CA LYS A 297 -23.34 18.02 -9.29
C LYS A 297 -24.82 18.36 -8.97
N LYS A 298 -25.15 19.63 -8.92
CA LYS A 298 -26.54 20.07 -8.66
C LYS A 298 -27.41 19.77 -9.85
N THR A 299 -28.19 18.68 -9.79
CA THR A 299 -29.15 18.28 -10.84
C THR A 299 -30.51 17.95 -10.22
N LYS A 300 -31.51 17.76 -11.11
CA LYS A 300 -32.82 17.24 -10.73
C LYS A 300 -33.04 15.79 -11.24
N TYR A 301 -31.96 15.13 -11.68
CA TYR A 301 -32.09 13.78 -12.19
C TYR A 301 -32.42 12.78 -11.08
N LEU A 302 -33.34 11.86 -11.42
CA LEU A 302 -33.75 10.75 -10.55
C LEU A 302 -33.44 9.38 -11.17
N TYR A 303 -33.12 9.34 -12.47
CA TYR A 303 -32.88 8.12 -13.22
C TYR A 303 -31.66 8.25 -14.13
N PHE A 304 -30.99 7.13 -14.35
CA PHE A 304 -29.98 7.01 -15.41
C PHE A 304 -30.06 5.62 -16.06
N VAL A 305 -29.63 5.51 -17.31
CA VAL A 305 -29.56 4.25 -18.06
C VAL A 305 -28.32 4.23 -18.93
N SER A 306 -27.56 3.12 -18.86
CA SER A 306 -26.34 2.95 -19.64
C SER A 306 -26.60 2.92 -21.14
N LYS A 307 -25.85 3.69 -21.93
CA LYS A 307 -25.84 3.67 -23.39
C LYS A 307 -25.15 2.43 -23.96
N GLY A 308 -24.27 1.78 -23.17
CA GLY A 308 -23.52 0.62 -23.59
C GLY A 308 -22.08 0.94 -24.02
N ASP A 309 -21.68 2.21 -24.03
CA ASP A 309 -20.34 2.73 -24.31
C ASP A 309 -19.61 3.21 -23.04
N GLY A 310 -20.17 2.90 -21.86
CA GLY A 310 -19.68 3.35 -20.55
C GLY A 310 -20.31 4.65 -20.07
N SER A 311 -21.07 5.36 -20.92
CA SER A 311 -21.79 6.59 -20.56
C SER A 311 -23.28 6.34 -20.30
N HIS A 312 -23.96 7.34 -19.73
CA HIS A 312 -25.35 7.23 -19.32
C HIS A 312 -26.24 8.34 -19.92
N TYR A 313 -27.53 8.04 -20.12
CA TYR A 313 -28.57 9.03 -20.22
C TYR A 313 -29.19 9.29 -18.85
N PHE A 314 -29.33 10.56 -18.48
CA PHE A 314 -29.92 11.00 -17.22
C PHE A 314 -31.33 11.57 -17.47
N SER A 315 -32.28 11.27 -16.60
CA SER A 315 -33.70 11.67 -16.75
C SER A 315 -34.24 12.16 -15.39
N GLN A 316 -35.18 13.09 -15.44
CA GLN A 316 -35.86 13.62 -14.26
C GLN A 316 -37.11 12.82 -13.89
N THR A 317 -37.77 12.23 -14.88
CA THR A 317 -39.02 11.50 -14.70
C THR A 317 -38.94 10.05 -15.16
N ALA A 318 -39.77 9.18 -14.57
CA ALA A 318 -39.89 7.79 -14.99
C ALA A 318 -40.30 7.65 -16.47
N ALA A 319 -41.14 8.57 -16.95
CA ALA A 319 -41.59 8.56 -18.35
C ALA A 319 -40.43 8.80 -19.32
N GLU A 320 -39.57 9.80 -19.04
CA GLU A 320 -38.37 10.06 -19.83
C GLU A 320 -37.40 8.87 -19.78
N HIS A 321 -37.22 8.28 -18.61
CA HIS A 321 -36.36 7.11 -18.43
C HIS A 321 -36.85 5.92 -19.28
N GLU A 322 -38.14 5.58 -19.23
CA GLU A 322 -38.71 4.50 -20.04
C GLU A 322 -38.61 4.79 -21.54
N GLN A 323 -38.80 6.05 -21.96
CA GLN A 323 -38.58 6.45 -23.36
C GLN A 323 -37.13 6.20 -23.81
N MET A 324 -36.13 6.56 -22.98
CA MET A 324 -34.71 6.33 -23.26
C MET A 324 -34.39 4.83 -23.33
N LYS A 325 -34.91 4.02 -22.40
CA LYS A 325 -34.73 2.56 -22.42
C LYS A 325 -35.28 1.94 -23.71
N ARG A 326 -36.47 2.35 -24.14
CA ARG A 326 -37.08 1.87 -25.42
C ARG A 326 -36.23 2.27 -26.63
N LYS A 327 -35.69 3.50 -26.64
CA LYS A 327 -34.83 3.99 -27.72
C LYS A 327 -33.57 3.15 -27.81
N LEU A 328 -32.86 2.96 -26.69
CA LEU A 328 -31.62 2.17 -26.60
C LEU A 328 -31.83 0.71 -27.01
N ASN A 329 -32.94 0.08 -26.57
CA ASN A 329 -33.26 -1.29 -26.95
C ASN A 329 -33.47 -1.43 -28.45
N LYS A 330 -34.13 -0.43 -29.08
CA LYS A 330 -34.36 -0.40 -30.53
C LYS A 330 -33.06 -0.20 -31.32
N GLU A 331 -32.14 0.62 -30.82
CA GLU A 331 -30.82 0.83 -31.41
C GLU A 331 -29.96 -0.43 -31.32
N ARG A 332 -29.93 -1.09 -30.16
CA ARG A 332 -29.23 -2.37 -29.96
C ARG A 332 -29.75 -3.47 -30.89
N SER A 333 -31.06 -3.57 -31.05
CA SER A 333 -31.68 -4.55 -31.97
C SER A 333 -31.38 -4.28 -33.45
N ARG A 334 -31.11 -3.01 -33.83
CA ARG A 334 -30.78 -2.65 -35.22
C ARG A 334 -29.29 -2.89 -35.54
N ASN A 335 -28.41 -2.78 -34.55
CA ASN A 335 -26.97 -2.93 -34.71
C ASN A 335 -26.53 -4.41 -34.68
N GLY A 336 -27.45 -5.36 -34.69
CA GLY A 336 -27.15 -6.77 -34.93
C GLY A 336 -26.43 -7.47 -33.79
N ALA A 337 -26.62 -6.97 -32.61
CA ALA A 337 -26.12 -7.67 -31.43
C ALA A 337 -27.01 -8.87 -31.13
#